data_8937beee6a50c2d5b69c12d6c480cf33
#
_entry.id   8937beee6a50c2d5b69c12d6c480cf33
#
_cell.length_a   1.000
_cell.length_b   1.000
_cell.length_c   1.000
_cell.angle_alpha   90.00
_cell.angle_beta   90.00
_cell.angle_gamma   90.00
#
_symmetry.space_group_name_H-M   'P 1'
#
loop_
_entity.id
_entity.type
_entity.pdbx_description
1 polymer ?
#
loop_
_entity_poly.entity_id
_entity_poly.type
_entity_poly.pdbx_seq_one_letter_code
_entity_poly.pdbx_strand_id
1 'polypeptide(L)'
;IDAARDYSLDNAGIVSRQVDGLDGIVWAPFLHADFAHLWANLFPGLLFGFLVLLTRHFLAATAIIWVCSGLGVWLIGPSNAVTIGASGIVFGWLTFLMVRGIFNRAIWQVLGGVVLFVVYGSILWGIFPQDGPVSWQGHLCGALGGVLAAWVLRDDDRSAATPAGTLPTA
;
A
#
# COMPACT_ATOMS: atom_id res chain seq x y z
N ILE A 1 11.49 -1.28 -19.28
CA ILE A 1 12.04 -2.56 -19.83
C ILE A 1 10.95 -3.31 -20.56
N ASP A 2 9.71 -3.34 -20.04
CA ASP A 2 8.60 -4.08 -20.63
C ASP A 2 8.14 -3.48 -21.97
N ALA A 3 8.04 -2.17 -22.08
CA ALA A 3 7.76 -1.48 -23.35
C ALA A 3 8.77 -1.82 -24.48
N ALA A 4 10.02 -2.15 -24.13
CA ALA A 4 11.03 -2.58 -25.09
C ALA A 4 10.90 -4.06 -25.50
N ARG A 5 9.96 -4.78 -24.90
CA ARG A 5 9.63 -6.20 -25.15
C ARG A 5 8.18 -6.39 -25.59
N ASP A 6 7.57 -5.34 -26.14
CA ASP A 6 6.16 -5.36 -26.59
C ASP A 6 5.19 -5.82 -25.48
N TYR A 7 5.45 -5.40 -24.22
CA TYR A 7 4.65 -5.73 -23.03
C TYR A 7 4.48 -7.24 -22.77
N SER A 8 5.41 -8.05 -23.26
CA SER A 8 5.35 -9.52 -23.10
C SER A 8 5.50 -9.99 -21.64
N LEU A 9 6.03 -9.14 -20.75
CA LEU A 9 6.18 -9.44 -19.34
C LEU A 9 4.89 -9.25 -18.53
N ASP A 10 3.88 -8.57 -19.09
CA ASP A 10 2.59 -8.37 -18.43
C ASP A 10 1.91 -9.69 -18.06
N ASN A 11 2.21 -10.77 -18.80
CA ASN A 11 1.75 -12.12 -18.48
C ASN A 11 2.31 -12.67 -17.14
N ALA A 12 3.35 -12.05 -16.57
CA ALA A 12 3.87 -12.40 -15.26
C ALA A 12 3.12 -11.72 -14.09
N GLY A 13 1.98 -11.07 -14.36
CA GLY A 13 1.10 -10.50 -13.35
C GLY A 13 0.29 -11.55 -12.58
N ILE A 14 -0.56 -11.11 -11.67
CA ILE A 14 -1.38 -11.98 -10.83
C ILE A 14 -2.53 -12.58 -11.66
N VAL A 15 -2.60 -13.90 -11.71
CA VAL A 15 -3.75 -14.64 -12.25
C VAL A 15 -4.55 -15.22 -11.07
N SER A 16 -5.77 -14.73 -10.92
CA SER A 16 -6.59 -15.06 -9.74
C SER A 16 -6.97 -16.53 -9.67
N ARG A 17 -6.81 -17.10 -8.49
CA ARG A 17 -7.15 -18.53 -8.16
C ARG A 17 -6.37 -19.56 -8.98
N GLN A 18 -5.24 -19.20 -9.56
CA GLN A 18 -4.30 -20.12 -10.22
C GLN A 18 -2.99 -20.16 -9.44
N VAL A 19 -2.48 -21.36 -9.17
CA VAL A 19 -1.22 -21.52 -8.41
C VAL A 19 -0.06 -20.89 -9.18
N ASP A 20 -0.03 -21.06 -10.49
CA ASP A 20 0.99 -20.49 -11.38
C ASP A 20 0.93 -18.96 -11.46
N GLY A 21 -0.15 -18.33 -10.95
CA GLY A 21 -0.29 -16.89 -10.87
C GLY A 21 0.09 -16.29 -9.51
N LEU A 22 0.57 -17.10 -8.56
CA LEU A 22 1.01 -16.61 -7.24
C LEU A 22 2.32 -15.85 -7.29
N ASP A 23 3.22 -16.22 -8.18
CA ASP A 23 4.48 -15.48 -8.40
C ASP A 23 4.22 -14.06 -8.91
N GLY A 24 3.10 -13.85 -9.61
CA GLY A 24 2.62 -12.54 -10.02
C GLY A 24 2.43 -11.56 -8.85
N ILE A 25 2.20 -12.03 -7.61
CA ILE A 25 2.14 -11.17 -6.42
C ILE A 25 3.45 -10.40 -6.26
N VAL A 26 4.59 -11.04 -6.58
CA VAL A 26 5.91 -10.41 -6.51
C VAL A 26 6.14 -9.47 -7.68
N TRP A 27 5.72 -9.85 -8.89
CA TRP A 27 6.10 -9.14 -10.11
C TRP A 27 5.12 -8.04 -10.52
N ALA A 28 3.82 -8.21 -10.22
CA ALA A 28 2.76 -7.28 -10.64
C ALA A 28 3.06 -5.79 -10.36
N PRO A 29 3.62 -5.38 -9.20
CA PRO A 29 3.88 -3.95 -8.95
C PRO A 29 4.93 -3.32 -9.86
N PHE A 30 5.73 -4.12 -10.55
CA PHE A 30 6.76 -3.64 -11.49
C PHE A 30 6.30 -3.61 -12.94
N LEU A 31 5.10 -4.13 -13.22
CA LEU A 31 4.53 -4.27 -14.55
C LEU A 31 3.43 -3.22 -14.76
N HIS A 32 3.40 -2.63 -15.95
CA HIS A 32 2.44 -1.60 -16.30
C HIS A 32 2.06 -1.73 -17.77
N ALA A 33 0.77 -1.77 -18.07
CA ALA A 33 0.22 -1.99 -19.40
C ALA A 33 0.68 -0.93 -20.42
N ASP A 34 0.90 0.31 -19.96
CA ASP A 34 1.37 1.42 -20.78
C ASP A 34 2.02 2.53 -19.95
N PHE A 35 2.55 3.55 -20.63
CA PHE A 35 3.16 4.70 -19.96
C PHE A 35 2.16 5.54 -19.16
N ALA A 36 0.89 5.63 -19.57
CA ALA A 36 -0.12 6.37 -18.83
C ALA A 36 -0.40 5.68 -17.49
N HIS A 37 -0.52 4.35 -17.49
CA HIS A 37 -0.65 3.53 -16.28
C HIS A 37 0.59 3.66 -15.37
N LEU A 38 1.80 3.63 -15.95
CA LEU A 38 3.04 3.84 -15.19
C LEU A 38 3.05 5.21 -14.49
N TRP A 39 2.74 6.29 -15.20
CA TRP A 39 2.73 7.64 -14.64
C TRP A 39 1.64 7.83 -13.59
N ALA A 40 0.47 7.23 -13.79
CA ALA A 40 -0.63 7.25 -12.81
C ALA A 40 -0.24 6.60 -11.48
N ASN A 41 0.67 5.62 -11.50
CA ASN A 41 1.21 5.00 -10.29
C ASN A 41 2.44 5.72 -9.75
N LEU A 42 3.35 6.14 -10.63
CA LEU A 42 4.66 6.67 -10.26
C LEU A 42 4.54 7.98 -9.47
N PHE A 43 3.70 8.92 -9.92
CA PHE A 43 3.58 10.22 -9.26
C PHE A 43 3.04 10.10 -7.82
N PRO A 44 1.86 9.50 -7.55
CA PRO A 44 1.40 9.31 -6.19
C PRO A 44 2.29 8.32 -5.42
N GLY A 45 2.88 7.32 -6.09
CA GLY A 45 3.82 6.37 -5.49
C GLY A 45 5.07 7.03 -4.93
N LEU A 46 5.69 7.95 -5.65
CA LEU A 46 6.84 8.72 -5.17
C LEU A 46 6.46 9.58 -3.96
N LEU A 47 5.33 10.27 -4.03
CA LEU A 47 4.87 11.13 -2.94
C LEU A 47 4.56 10.32 -1.68
N PHE A 48 3.68 9.33 -1.78
CA PHE A 48 3.25 8.56 -0.61
C PHE A 48 4.38 7.66 -0.10
N GLY A 49 5.16 7.05 -1.01
CA GLY A 49 6.33 6.26 -0.64
C GLY A 49 7.36 7.08 0.14
N PHE A 50 7.63 8.32 -0.29
CA PHE A 50 8.50 9.24 0.44
C PHE A 50 7.93 9.56 1.84
N LEU A 51 6.63 9.87 1.95
CA LEU A 51 6.01 10.14 3.24
C LEU A 51 6.04 8.92 4.17
N VAL A 52 5.81 7.69 3.63
CA VAL A 52 5.95 6.45 4.42
C VAL A 52 7.40 6.23 4.83
N LEU A 53 8.39 6.54 3.98
CA LEU A 53 9.81 6.43 4.33
C LEU A 53 10.16 7.28 5.56
N LEU A 54 9.57 8.47 5.70
CA LEU A 54 9.76 9.35 6.87
C LEU A 54 9.20 8.75 8.16
N THR A 55 8.34 7.74 8.08
CA THR A 55 7.73 7.10 9.27
C THR A 55 8.62 6.05 9.95
N ARG A 56 9.77 5.70 9.38
CA ARG A 56 10.67 4.60 9.78
C ARG A 56 10.07 3.18 9.59
N HIS A 57 8.83 3.08 9.12
CA HIS A 57 8.13 1.80 8.91
C HIS A 57 8.04 1.39 7.45
N PHE A 58 8.79 2.02 6.53
CA PHE A 58 8.66 1.86 5.09
C PHE A 58 8.65 0.39 4.63
N LEU A 59 9.66 -0.38 5.00
CA LEU A 59 9.78 -1.78 4.56
C LEU A 59 8.66 -2.66 5.12
N ALA A 60 8.39 -2.53 6.42
CA ALA A 60 7.36 -3.35 7.08
C ALA A 60 5.95 -3.01 6.57
N ALA A 61 5.62 -1.71 6.49
CA ALA A 61 4.33 -1.28 5.96
C ALA A 61 4.16 -1.71 4.50
N THR A 62 5.19 -1.50 3.67
CA THR A 62 5.14 -1.92 2.27
C THR A 62 4.97 -3.42 2.12
N ALA A 63 5.66 -4.24 2.91
CA ALA A 63 5.53 -5.69 2.86
C ALA A 63 4.11 -6.15 3.23
N ILE A 64 3.53 -5.61 4.32
CA ILE A 64 2.16 -5.93 4.72
C ILE A 64 1.17 -5.55 3.62
N ILE A 65 1.27 -4.33 3.10
CA ILE A 65 0.38 -3.81 2.05
C ILE A 65 0.49 -4.65 0.77
N TRP A 66 1.72 -4.93 0.35
CA TRP A 66 1.99 -5.72 -0.85
C TRP A 66 1.36 -7.10 -0.79
N VAL A 67 1.60 -7.82 0.32
CA VAL A 67 1.02 -9.14 0.54
C VAL A 67 -0.51 -9.07 0.59
N CYS A 68 -1.08 -8.12 1.33
CA CYS A 68 -2.54 -7.95 1.41
C CYS A 68 -3.15 -7.64 0.04
N SER A 69 -2.57 -6.71 -0.71
CA SER A 69 -3.05 -6.36 -2.05
C SER A 69 -2.95 -7.56 -3.01
N GLY A 70 -1.78 -8.18 -3.09
CA GLY A 70 -1.54 -9.30 -3.99
C GLY A 70 -2.40 -10.53 -3.70
N LEU A 71 -2.49 -10.94 -2.42
CA LEU A 71 -3.37 -12.03 -2.01
C LEU A 71 -4.84 -11.69 -2.22
N GLY A 72 -5.23 -10.43 -1.98
CA GLY A 72 -6.59 -9.97 -2.23
C GLY A 72 -6.96 -10.11 -3.70
N VAL A 73 -6.11 -9.63 -4.61
CA VAL A 73 -6.31 -9.83 -6.06
C VAL A 73 -6.37 -11.30 -6.41
N TRP A 74 -5.46 -12.11 -5.88
CA TRP A 74 -5.43 -13.55 -6.16
C TRP A 74 -6.72 -14.24 -5.71
N LEU A 75 -7.28 -13.86 -4.57
CA LEU A 75 -8.49 -14.48 -4.00
C LEU A 75 -9.78 -14.04 -4.71
N ILE A 76 -9.95 -12.73 -4.94
CA ILE A 76 -11.24 -12.15 -5.38
C ILE A 76 -11.17 -11.42 -6.73
N GLY A 77 -10.01 -11.39 -7.38
CA GLY A 77 -9.86 -10.80 -8.72
C GLY A 77 -10.55 -11.64 -9.81
N PRO A 78 -10.68 -11.09 -11.03
CA PRO A 78 -11.23 -11.81 -12.18
C PRO A 78 -10.29 -12.94 -12.61
N SER A 79 -10.85 -14.13 -12.88
CA SER A 79 -10.06 -15.32 -13.26
C SER A 79 -9.61 -15.35 -14.73
N ASN A 80 -10.14 -14.45 -15.54
CA ASN A 80 -9.88 -14.35 -16.97
C ASN A 80 -9.00 -13.16 -17.35
N ALA A 81 -8.34 -12.54 -16.39
CA ALA A 81 -7.49 -11.40 -16.60
C ALA A 81 -6.21 -11.51 -15.75
N VAL A 82 -5.14 -10.93 -16.27
CA VAL A 82 -3.89 -10.74 -15.55
C VAL A 82 -3.91 -9.37 -14.89
N THR A 83 -3.63 -9.31 -13.58
CA THR A 83 -3.57 -8.05 -12.84
C THR A 83 -2.13 -7.61 -12.65
N ILE A 84 -1.83 -6.37 -13.04
CA ILE A 84 -0.52 -5.72 -12.96
C ILE A 84 -0.68 -4.31 -12.37
N GLY A 85 0.43 -3.71 -11.93
CA GLY A 85 0.51 -2.33 -11.44
C GLY A 85 0.80 -2.22 -9.95
N ALA A 86 1.43 -1.10 -9.57
CA ALA A 86 1.79 -0.78 -8.19
C ALA A 86 0.65 -0.14 -7.40
N SER A 87 -0.49 0.10 -8.02
CA SER A 87 -1.58 0.91 -7.44
C SER A 87 -2.10 0.38 -6.11
N GLY A 88 -2.17 -0.93 -5.91
CA GLY A 88 -2.54 -1.51 -4.61
C GLY A 88 -1.61 -1.08 -3.47
N ILE A 89 -0.29 -0.98 -3.75
CA ILE A 89 0.69 -0.46 -2.78
C ILE A 89 0.47 1.03 -2.54
N VAL A 90 0.21 1.80 -3.60
CA VAL A 90 -0.06 3.24 -3.52
C VAL A 90 -1.29 3.53 -2.66
N PHE A 91 -2.39 2.79 -2.86
CA PHE A 91 -3.60 2.88 -2.03
C PHE A 91 -3.32 2.52 -0.57
N GLY A 92 -2.53 1.48 -0.34
CA GLY A 92 -2.12 1.07 0.99
C GLY A 92 -1.27 2.11 1.70
N TRP A 93 -0.29 2.72 1.02
CA TRP A 93 0.49 3.81 1.59
C TRP A 93 -0.37 5.02 1.94
N LEU A 94 -1.30 5.41 1.07
CA LEU A 94 -2.22 6.52 1.32
C LEU A 94 -3.05 6.25 2.58
N THR A 95 -3.70 5.09 2.68
CA THR A 95 -4.54 4.75 3.84
C THR A 95 -3.72 4.57 5.12
N PHE A 96 -2.53 3.96 5.04
CA PHE A 96 -1.59 3.90 6.16
C PHE A 96 -1.30 5.29 6.74
N LEU A 97 -0.93 6.25 5.87
CA LEU A 97 -0.63 7.61 6.28
C LEU A 97 -1.84 8.34 6.85
N MET A 98 -3.03 8.11 6.27
CA MET A 98 -4.27 8.74 6.74
C MET A 98 -4.67 8.30 8.15
N VAL A 99 -4.49 7.01 8.48
CA VAL A 99 -5.06 6.47 9.73
C VAL A 99 -4.03 6.23 10.84
N ARG A 100 -2.72 6.22 10.53
CA ARG A 100 -1.70 5.90 11.54
C ARG A 100 -1.74 6.81 12.77
N GLY A 101 -2.10 8.08 12.60
CA GLY A 101 -2.21 9.04 13.69
C GLY A 101 -3.27 8.66 14.73
N ILE A 102 -4.33 7.96 14.30
CA ILE A 102 -5.39 7.46 15.19
C ILE A 102 -4.82 6.36 16.09
N PHE A 103 -4.08 5.40 15.51
CA PHE A 103 -3.49 4.29 16.26
C PHE A 103 -2.33 4.72 17.15
N ASN A 104 -1.55 5.72 16.73
CA ASN A 104 -0.45 6.32 17.50
C ASN A 104 -0.93 7.35 18.53
N ARG A 105 -2.23 7.72 18.52
CA ARG A 105 -2.80 8.79 19.35
C ARG A 105 -2.04 10.12 19.23
N ALA A 106 -1.52 10.40 18.05
CA ALA A 106 -0.65 11.53 17.75
C ALA A 106 -1.39 12.59 16.92
N ILE A 107 -1.78 13.69 17.55
CA ILE A 107 -2.62 14.73 16.93
C ILE A 107 -2.03 15.28 15.63
N TRP A 108 -0.71 15.50 15.56
CA TRP A 108 -0.07 16.01 14.35
C TRP A 108 -0.11 15.02 13.18
N GLN A 109 -0.06 13.71 13.47
CA GLN A 109 -0.24 12.67 12.46
C GLN A 109 -1.70 12.59 12.00
N VAL A 110 -2.66 12.78 12.92
CA VAL A 110 -4.10 12.86 12.58
C VAL A 110 -4.36 14.05 11.65
N LEU A 111 -3.83 15.22 11.98
CA LEU A 111 -3.97 16.41 11.14
C LEU A 111 -3.34 16.18 9.75
N GLY A 112 -2.16 15.58 9.68
CA GLY A 112 -1.54 15.18 8.42
C GLY A 112 -2.41 14.20 7.62
N GLY A 113 -3.01 13.22 8.29
CA GLY A 113 -3.97 12.28 7.68
C GLY A 113 -5.22 12.99 7.11
N VAL A 114 -5.77 13.97 7.84
CA VAL A 114 -6.89 14.79 7.38
C VAL A 114 -6.50 15.60 6.14
N VAL A 115 -5.33 16.21 6.12
CA VAL A 115 -4.84 16.94 4.94
C VAL A 115 -4.74 15.99 3.74
N LEU A 116 -4.16 14.81 3.92
CA LEU A 116 -4.07 13.80 2.86
C LEU A 116 -5.46 13.37 2.38
N PHE A 117 -6.42 13.20 3.29
CA PHE A 117 -7.79 12.86 2.93
C PHE A 117 -8.47 13.97 2.11
N VAL A 118 -8.31 15.23 2.51
CA VAL A 118 -8.89 16.36 1.78
C VAL A 118 -8.29 16.52 0.39
N VAL A 119 -6.97 16.35 0.25
CA VAL A 119 -6.26 16.55 -1.03
C VAL A 119 -6.37 15.32 -1.95
N TYR A 120 -6.25 14.11 -1.40
CA TYR A 120 -6.14 12.88 -2.19
C TYR A 120 -7.27 11.87 -1.94
N GLY A 121 -8.24 12.19 -1.09
CA GLY A 121 -9.33 11.26 -0.74
C GLY A 121 -10.19 10.83 -1.93
N SER A 122 -10.25 11.65 -2.99
CA SER A 122 -10.93 11.28 -4.24
C SER A 122 -10.33 10.04 -4.91
N ILE A 123 -9.04 9.75 -4.70
CA ILE A 123 -8.40 8.52 -5.21
C ILE A 123 -9.09 7.29 -4.61
N LEU A 124 -9.59 7.37 -3.37
CA LEU A 124 -10.23 6.24 -2.69
C LEU A 124 -11.51 5.75 -3.38
N TRP A 125 -12.12 6.53 -4.28
CA TRP A 125 -13.21 6.01 -5.12
C TRP A 125 -12.79 4.81 -5.97
N GLY A 126 -11.49 4.65 -6.24
CA GLY A 126 -10.92 3.49 -6.92
C GLY A 126 -11.02 2.16 -6.17
N ILE A 127 -11.43 2.14 -4.88
CA ILE A 127 -11.67 0.90 -4.12
C ILE A 127 -13.03 0.26 -4.42
N PHE A 128 -13.94 0.99 -5.07
CA PHE A 128 -15.26 0.49 -5.40
C PHE A 128 -15.27 -0.21 -6.76
N PRO A 129 -16.16 -1.20 -6.95
CA PRO A 129 -16.35 -1.82 -8.25
C PRO A 129 -16.64 -0.78 -9.33
N GLN A 130 -15.91 -0.86 -10.43
CA GLN A 130 -16.08 -0.01 -11.59
C GLN A 130 -15.76 -0.79 -12.86
N ASP A 131 -16.37 -0.40 -13.96
CA ASP A 131 -16.07 -0.98 -15.27
C ASP A 131 -14.71 -0.45 -15.76
N GLY A 132 -13.92 -1.34 -16.41
CA GLY A 132 -12.65 -0.97 -16.99
C GLY A 132 -11.47 -1.83 -16.53
N PRO A 133 -10.24 -1.47 -16.94
CA PRO A 133 -9.03 -2.27 -16.71
C PRO A 133 -8.46 -2.11 -15.29
N VAL A 134 -9.10 -1.31 -14.44
CA VAL A 134 -8.61 -1.00 -13.09
C VAL A 134 -9.00 -2.10 -12.12
N SER A 135 -8.02 -2.68 -11.40
CA SER A 135 -8.27 -3.67 -10.36
C SER A 135 -8.69 -3.00 -9.04
N TRP A 136 -10.00 -2.73 -8.89
CA TRP A 136 -10.55 -2.23 -7.62
C TRP A 136 -10.26 -3.19 -6.44
N GLN A 137 -10.16 -4.51 -6.70
CA GLN A 137 -9.82 -5.51 -5.70
C GLN A 137 -8.42 -5.26 -5.13
N GLY A 138 -7.45 -4.98 -5.99
CA GLY A 138 -6.09 -4.63 -5.58
C GLY A 138 -6.05 -3.34 -4.77
N HIS A 139 -6.82 -2.34 -5.19
CA HIS A 139 -6.96 -1.07 -4.47
C HIS A 139 -7.59 -1.27 -3.08
N LEU A 140 -8.72 -1.99 -3.01
CA LEU A 140 -9.41 -2.26 -1.74
C LEU A 140 -8.52 -3.03 -0.77
N CYS A 141 -7.94 -4.15 -1.24
CA CYS A 141 -7.10 -4.99 -0.38
C CYS A 141 -5.79 -4.29 0.00
N GLY A 142 -5.25 -3.46 -0.90
CA GLY A 142 -4.12 -2.57 -0.59
C GLY A 142 -4.48 -1.56 0.49
N ALA A 143 -5.63 -0.89 0.36
CA ALA A 143 -6.12 0.07 1.35
C ALA A 143 -6.34 -0.59 2.73
N LEU A 144 -6.96 -1.78 2.76
CA LEU A 144 -7.11 -2.57 3.99
C LEU A 144 -5.75 -2.99 4.57
N GLY A 145 -4.80 -3.36 3.71
CA GLY A 145 -3.42 -3.63 4.10
C GLY A 145 -2.74 -2.42 4.74
N GLY A 146 -3.04 -1.21 4.24
CA GLY A 146 -2.55 0.05 4.84
C GLY A 146 -3.12 0.29 6.24
N VAL A 147 -4.41 0.05 6.44
CA VAL A 147 -5.04 0.13 7.78
C VAL A 147 -4.44 -0.90 8.72
N LEU A 148 -4.27 -2.15 8.26
CA LEU A 148 -3.63 -3.22 9.03
C LEU A 148 -2.19 -2.85 9.40
N ALA A 149 -1.40 -2.34 8.46
CA ALA A 149 -0.03 -1.90 8.71
C ALA A 149 0.02 -0.79 9.76
N ALA A 150 -0.89 0.18 9.70
CA ALA A 150 -0.98 1.26 10.68
C ALA A 150 -1.33 0.76 12.08
N TRP A 151 -2.15 -0.26 12.17
CA TRP A 151 -2.51 -0.88 13.46
C TRP A 151 -1.37 -1.73 14.03
N VAL A 152 -0.72 -2.54 13.19
CA VAL A 152 0.36 -3.46 13.63
C VAL A 152 1.63 -2.69 13.99
N LEU A 153 1.95 -1.63 13.21
CA LEU A 153 3.18 -0.85 13.35
C LEU A 153 2.97 0.43 14.16
N ARG A 154 1.93 0.48 14.99
CA ARG A 154 1.72 1.62 15.88
C ARG A 154 2.89 1.78 16.85
N ASP A 155 3.28 3.01 17.10
CA ASP A 155 4.28 3.33 18.09
C ASP A 155 3.71 3.02 19.49
N ASP A 156 4.18 1.98 20.16
CA ASP A 156 3.80 1.71 21.54
C ASP A 156 4.45 2.76 22.45
N ASP A 157 3.65 3.49 23.23
CA ASP A 157 4.09 4.48 24.23
C ASP A 157 4.97 3.89 25.37
N ARG A 158 5.36 2.62 25.25
CA ARG A 158 6.14 1.90 26.27
C ARG A 158 7.60 2.36 26.39
N SER A 159 8.11 3.19 25.47
CA SER A 159 9.46 3.74 25.56
C SER A 159 9.60 4.96 26.48
N ALA A 160 8.51 5.55 26.96
CA ALA A 160 8.54 6.78 27.77
C ALA A 160 8.54 6.56 29.29
N ALA A 161 8.44 5.31 29.78
CA ALA A 161 8.43 4.99 31.20
C ALA A 161 9.66 4.19 31.64
N THR A 162 10.86 4.72 31.39
CA THR A 162 12.01 4.31 32.20
C THR A 162 12.00 5.25 33.42
N PRO A 163 11.71 4.76 34.64
CA PRO A 163 11.84 5.59 35.83
C PRO A 163 13.31 6.00 35.95
N ALA A 164 13.56 7.30 36.03
CA ALA A 164 14.88 7.83 36.42
C ALA A 164 15.32 7.10 37.68
N GLY A 165 16.42 6.33 37.55
CA GLY A 165 16.94 5.53 38.63
C GLY A 165 17.12 6.37 39.89
N THR A 166 16.56 5.90 41.00
CA THR A 166 16.92 6.34 42.34
C THR A 166 18.41 6.09 42.53
N LEU A 167 19.18 7.16 42.60
CA LEU A 167 20.58 7.09 43.04
C LEU A 167 20.61 6.51 44.44
N PRO A 168 21.44 5.50 44.75
CA PRO A 168 21.63 5.04 46.12
C PRO A 168 22.30 6.16 46.88
N THR A 169 21.62 6.65 47.94
CA THR A 169 22.25 7.52 48.95
C THR A 169 23.25 6.72 49.72
N ALA A 170 24.51 7.16 49.68
CA ALA A 170 25.60 6.65 50.52
C ALA A 170 25.44 7.09 51.98
#